data_80a94d1d3d93eee2594435c6f6014541
#
_entry.id   80a94d1d3d93eee2594435c6f6014541
#
_cell.length_a   1.000
_cell.length_b   1.000
_cell.length_c   1.000
_cell.angle_alpha   90.00
_cell.angle_beta   90.00
_cell.angle_gamma   90.00
#
_symmetry.space_group_name_H-M   'P 1'
#
loop_
_entity.id
_entity.type
_entity.pdbx_description
1 polymer ?
#
loop_
_entity_poly.entity_id
_entity_poly.type
_entity_poly.pdbx_seq_one_letter_code
_entity_poly.pdbx_strand_id
1 'polypeptide(L)'
;MAEYERMKFGCLTQAGKAEVRERDLGEIGDLDVVVKQLACNICTTDYTQWKGKREHQGYPMAGGHEGSGIVVATGKEVKSIKVGDFVAHSTTGCGQCRACAVGDFYNCENTLGIGATTEDGYRGGQFGFSNYAKIHARACFKMNPDLDPAEAGFLEPVATATHGAETLQIHAGETVVVIGGGTMGLVNAQVAKAFGARVIVSELQPYKLEKAQKLGLEVIDSSSCDPIEKVKEMTDGKGADSVIVAVGLTVANNQALEMVKKKDGKILFFAAGYPAPSIDIDTNSIHYRRLKLMGTMNATQADYAIAAKLLNYRLINVKELIEEKRYDLDHIQDAFAAADGNKYRVCVMLQDEE
;
A
#
# COMPACT_ATOMS: atom_id res chain seq x y z
N MET A 1 -23.18 15.86 -23.40
CA MET A 1 -22.51 14.66 -22.81
C MET A 1 -22.04 15.05 -21.42
N ALA A 2 -22.15 14.17 -20.44
CA ALA A 2 -21.59 14.47 -19.12
C ALA A 2 -20.06 14.50 -19.22
N GLU A 3 -19.41 15.36 -18.46
CA GLU A 3 -17.94 15.56 -18.46
C GLU A 3 -17.16 14.26 -18.25
N TYR A 4 -17.74 13.28 -17.56
CA TYR A 4 -17.13 12.00 -17.23
C TYR A 4 -17.37 10.86 -18.25
N GLU A 5 -18.02 11.11 -19.37
CA GLU A 5 -18.27 10.06 -20.39
C GLU A 5 -16.97 9.58 -21.03
N ARG A 6 -15.95 10.42 -21.09
CA ARG A 6 -14.62 10.11 -21.61
C ARG A 6 -13.56 10.39 -20.53
N MET A 7 -12.66 9.45 -20.31
CA MET A 7 -11.60 9.59 -19.32
C MET A 7 -10.22 9.62 -19.98
N LYS A 8 -9.33 10.45 -19.42
CA LYS A 8 -7.89 10.42 -19.67
C LYS A 8 -7.21 9.59 -18.60
N PHE A 9 -6.20 8.82 -18.96
CA PHE A 9 -5.48 7.98 -17.99
C PHE A 9 -4.01 7.77 -18.38
N GLY A 10 -3.16 7.59 -17.36
CA GLY A 10 -1.76 7.21 -17.52
C GLY A 10 -1.63 5.73 -17.84
N CYS A 11 -0.86 5.42 -18.87
CA CYS A 11 -0.64 4.08 -19.38
C CYS A 11 0.86 3.78 -19.50
N LEU A 12 1.31 2.69 -18.93
CA LEU A 12 2.65 2.16 -19.19
C LEU A 12 2.60 1.37 -20.50
N THR A 13 3.29 1.83 -21.54
CA THR A 13 3.25 1.21 -22.87
C THR A 13 4.37 0.21 -23.10
N GLN A 14 5.47 0.36 -22.39
CA GLN A 14 6.63 -0.53 -22.29
C GLN A 14 7.49 -0.14 -21.09
N ALA A 15 8.53 -0.88 -20.82
CA ALA A 15 9.50 -0.52 -19.79
C ALA A 15 10.09 0.89 -20.06
N GLY A 16 10.11 1.73 -19.03
CA GLY A 16 10.60 3.11 -19.06
C GLY A 16 9.69 4.12 -19.76
N LYS A 17 8.50 3.71 -20.22
CA LYS A 17 7.61 4.61 -20.96
C LYS A 17 6.19 4.63 -20.42
N ALA A 18 5.77 5.82 -20.00
CA ALA A 18 4.39 6.15 -19.62
C ALA A 18 3.86 7.24 -20.55
N GLU A 19 2.59 7.16 -20.92
CA GLU A 19 1.92 8.19 -21.74
C GLU A 19 0.45 8.33 -21.33
N VAL A 20 -0.15 9.46 -21.65
CA VAL A 20 -1.59 9.68 -21.45
C VAL A 20 -2.35 9.09 -22.62
N ARG A 21 -3.42 8.38 -22.32
CA ARG A 21 -4.39 7.85 -23.28
C ARG A 21 -5.80 8.24 -22.88
N GLU A 22 -6.74 8.06 -23.79
CA GLU A 22 -8.15 8.32 -23.57
C GLU A 22 -8.99 7.09 -23.92
N ARG A 23 -10.10 6.95 -23.22
CA ARG A 23 -11.12 5.95 -23.50
C ARG A 23 -12.48 6.41 -22.99
N ASP A 24 -13.54 5.77 -23.47
CA ASP A 24 -14.86 5.97 -22.90
C ASP A 24 -14.96 5.29 -21.53
N LEU A 25 -15.63 5.93 -20.57
CA LEU A 25 -15.85 5.38 -19.25
C LEU A 25 -16.82 4.17 -19.29
N GLY A 26 -17.70 4.16 -20.30
CA GLY A 26 -18.75 3.17 -20.47
C GLY A 26 -19.96 3.41 -19.56
N GLU A 27 -20.98 2.57 -19.69
CA GLU A 27 -22.21 2.68 -18.92
C GLU A 27 -21.97 2.49 -17.41
N ILE A 28 -22.73 3.24 -16.60
CA ILE A 28 -22.71 3.14 -15.14
C ILE A 28 -23.66 2.02 -14.73
N GLY A 29 -23.12 0.96 -14.13
CA GLY A 29 -23.91 -0.13 -13.59
C GLY A 29 -24.73 0.28 -12.37
N ASP A 30 -25.75 -0.51 -12.03
CA ASP A 30 -26.68 -0.22 -10.94
C ASP A 30 -26.00 0.01 -9.58
N LEU A 31 -24.88 -0.64 -9.34
CA LEU A 31 -24.08 -0.56 -8.10
C LEU A 31 -22.75 0.18 -8.25
N ASP A 32 -22.52 0.83 -9.40
CA ASP A 32 -21.30 1.58 -9.65
C ASP A 32 -21.41 3.04 -9.22
N VAL A 33 -20.29 3.65 -8.96
CA VAL A 33 -20.12 5.09 -8.79
C VAL A 33 -19.09 5.59 -9.79
N VAL A 34 -19.23 6.84 -10.22
CA VAL A 34 -18.19 7.55 -10.95
C VAL A 34 -17.50 8.48 -9.98
N VAL A 35 -16.19 8.32 -9.88
CA VAL A 35 -15.32 9.16 -9.06
C VAL A 35 -14.52 10.09 -9.97
N LYS A 36 -14.65 11.41 -9.77
CA LYS A 36 -13.69 12.40 -10.27
C LYS A 36 -12.46 12.24 -9.40
N GLN A 37 -11.45 11.56 -9.92
CA GLN A 37 -10.24 11.29 -9.17
C GLN A 37 -9.40 12.55 -9.04
N LEU A 38 -8.92 12.85 -7.84
CA LEU A 38 -8.12 14.05 -7.54
C LEU A 38 -6.64 13.74 -7.50
N ALA A 39 -6.26 12.59 -6.96
CA ALA A 39 -4.87 12.19 -6.82
C ALA A 39 -4.72 10.67 -6.88
N CYS A 40 -3.56 10.20 -7.35
CA CYS A 40 -3.10 8.83 -7.22
C CYS A 40 -1.60 8.80 -6.93
N ASN A 41 -1.19 8.05 -5.92
CA ASN A 41 0.21 7.89 -5.58
C ASN A 41 0.85 6.76 -6.39
N ILE A 42 2.12 6.92 -6.75
CA ILE A 42 2.89 5.88 -7.43
C ILE A 42 3.43 4.89 -6.39
N CYS A 43 2.89 3.68 -6.40
CA CYS A 43 3.37 2.58 -5.58
C CYS A 43 4.68 1.99 -6.13
N THR A 44 5.45 1.34 -5.27
CA THR A 44 6.62 0.54 -5.68
C THR A 44 6.25 -0.52 -6.73
N THR A 45 5.04 -1.05 -6.69
CA THR A 45 4.50 -1.97 -7.71
C THR A 45 4.45 -1.31 -9.09
N ASP A 46 3.83 -0.14 -9.19
CA ASP A 46 3.72 0.62 -10.45
C ASP A 46 5.10 1.00 -10.96
N TYR A 47 5.96 1.51 -10.06
CA TYR A 47 7.31 1.91 -10.39
C TYR A 47 8.18 0.74 -10.87
N THR A 48 8.10 -0.43 -10.22
CA THR A 48 8.87 -1.62 -10.65
C THR A 48 8.36 -2.18 -11.98
N GLN A 49 7.07 -2.02 -12.30
CA GLN A 49 6.53 -2.31 -13.62
C GLN A 49 7.11 -1.35 -14.67
N TRP A 50 7.09 -0.04 -14.38
CA TRP A 50 7.71 0.97 -15.25
C TRP A 50 9.20 0.70 -15.50
N LYS A 51 9.94 0.23 -14.48
CA LYS A 51 11.37 -0.17 -14.61
C LYS A 51 11.59 -1.47 -15.41
N GLY A 52 10.54 -2.16 -15.84
CA GLY A 52 10.68 -3.46 -16.51
C GLY A 52 10.96 -4.65 -15.60
N LYS A 53 11.05 -4.46 -14.28
CA LYS A 53 11.31 -5.57 -13.33
C LYS A 53 10.12 -6.51 -13.16
N ARG A 54 8.95 -6.13 -13.67
CA ARG A 54 7.71 -6.91 -13.62
C ARG A 54 7.09 -7.11 -15.01
N GLU A 55 7.88 -7.17 -16.05
CA GLU A 55 7.43 -7.34 -17.46
C GLU A 55 6.52 -8.55 -17.66
N HIS A 56 6.63 -9.57 -16.82
CA HIS A 56 5.73 -10.73 -16.83
C HIS A 56 4.24 -10.36 -16.65
N GLN A 57 3.94 -9.18 -16.12
CA GLN A 57 2.56 -8.67 -16.02
C GLN A 57 2.05 -8.07 -17.34
N GLY A 58 2.95 -7.79 -18.29
CA GLY A 58 2.66 -7.33 -19.64
C GLY A 58 2.36 -5.84 -19.77
N TYR A 59 2.30 -5.39 -21.02
CA TYR A 59 1.95 -4.05 -21.46
C TYR A 59 0.93 -4.13 -22.62
N PRO A 60 0.16 -3.05 -22.93
CA PRO A 60 0.07 -1.79 -22.16
C PRO A 60 -0.63 -2.01 -20.82
N MET A 61 -0.19 -1.29 -19.78
CA MET A 61 -0.76 -1.43 -18.43
C MET A 61 -1.40 -0.11 -17.98
N ALA A 62 -2.66 -0.18 -17.55
CA ALA A 62 -3.39 0.90 -16.91
C ALA A 62 -3.45 0.63 -15.40
N GLY A 63 -2.37 1.00 -14.70
CA GLY A 63 -2.18 0.75 -13.26
C GLY A 63 -2.72 1.88 -12.38
N GLY A 64 -2.13 1.97 -11.18
CA GLY A 64 -2.56 2.90 -10.13
C GLY A 64 -3.64 2.27 -9.24
N HIS A 65 -3.40 2.27 -7.93
CA HIS A 65 -4.30 1.67 -6.94
C HIS A 65 -4.32 2.43 -5.60
N GLU A 66 -3.61 3.54 -5.53
CA GLU A 66 -3.56 4.43 -4.36
C GLU A 66 -4.27 5.75 -4.68
N GLY A 67 -5.53 5.67 -5.14
CA GLY A 67 -6.30 6.81 -5.63
C GLY A 67 -7.39 7.30 -4.69
N SER A 68 -7.75 8.59 -4.85
CA SER A 68 -8.85 9.24 -4.13
C SER A 68 -9.55 10.28 -5.00
N GLY A 69 -10.79 10.63 -4.67
CA GLY A 69 -11.54 11.61 -5.42
C GLY A 69 -12.95 11.86 -4.89
N ILE A 70 -13.72 12.65 -5.66
CA ILE A 70 -15.09 13.02 -5.34
C ILE A 70 -16.06 12.22 -6.19
N VAL A 71 -17.09 11.67 -5.60
CA VAL A 71 -18.17 10.98 -6.31
C VAL A 71 -18.99 12.00 -7.10
N VAL A 72 -19.13 11.80 -8.43
CA VAL A 72 -19.87 12.69 -9.31
C VAL A 72 -21.15 12.06 -9.90
N ALA A 73 -21.23 10.73 -9.88
CA ALA A 73 -22.45 10.01 -10.28
C ALA A 73 -22.56 8.69 -9.53
N THR A 74 -23.80 8.19 -9.40
CA THR A 74 -24.08 6.90 -8.73
C THR A 74 -25.10 6.10 -9.53
N GLY A 75 -24.93 4.79 -9.59
CA GLY A 75 -25.96 3.88 -10.07
C GLY A 75 -27.18 3.89 -9.17
N LYS A 76 -28.32 3.46 -9.69
CA LYS A 76 -29.64 3.58 -9.04
C LYS A 76 -29.78 2.77 -7.73
N GLU A 77 -29.02 1.70 -7.57
CA GLU A 77 -29.05 0.83 -6.39
C GLU A 77 -27.99 1.18 -5.32
N VAL A 78 -27.15 2.18 -5.59
CA VAL A 78 -26.12 2.65 -4.64
C VAL A 78 -26.82 3.41 -3.50
N LYS A 79 -26.59 2.97 -2.24
CA LYS A 79 -27.22 3.56 -1.05
C LYS A 79 -26.23 4.12 -0.03
N SER A 80 -25.03 3.58 0.01
CA SER A 80 -24.00 3.91 1.02
C SER A 80 -23.14 5.12 0.65
N ILE A 81 -23.01 5.42 -0.64
CA ILE A 81 -22.20 6.49 -1.22
C ILE A 81 -23.10 7.46 -1.95
N LYS A 82 -22.77 8.76 -1.89
CA LYS A 82 -23.54 9.86 -2.51
C LYS A 82 -22.65 10.71 -3.37
N VAL A 83 -23.26 11.39 -4.35
CA VAL A 83 -22.59 12.48 -5.09
C VAL A 83 -22.10 13.54 -4.10
N GLY A 84 -20.85 13.97 -4.25
CA GLY A 84 -20.15 14.87 -3.36
C GLY A 84 -19.37 14.20 -2.23
N ASP A 85 -19.53 12.90 -1.99
CA ASP A 85 -18.70 12.20 -1.01
C ASP A 85 -17.24 12.17 -1.48
N PHE A 86 -16.31 12.52 -0.58
CA PHE A 86 -14.88 12.30 -0.78
C PHE A 86 -14.55 10.86 -0.43
N VAL A 87 -13.93 10.14 -1.35
CA VAL A 87 -13.66 8.70 -1.23
C VAL A 87 -12.23 8.34 -1.64
N ALA A 88 -11.69 7.30 -1.03
CA ALA A 88 -10.62 6.51 -1.59
C ALA A 88 -11.16 5.09 -1.84
N HIS A 89 -10.47 4.31 -2.67
CA HIS A 89 -11.02 3.04 -3.11
C HIS A 89 -10.05 1.87 -2.93
N SER A 90 -10.62 0.70 -2.73
CA SER A 90 -9.95 -0.59 -2.70
C SER A 90 -10.06 -1.31 -4.05
N THR A 91 -9.34 -2.40 -4.20
CA THR A 91 -9.71 -3.42 -5.18
C THR A 91 -11.05 -4.05 -4.81
N THR A 92 -11.80 -4.53 -5.80
CA THR A 92 -13.08 -5.20 -5.57
C THR A 92 -13.14 -6.55 -6.25
N GLY A 93 -13.95 -7.45 -5.72
CA GLY A 93 -14.28 -8.73 -6.34
C GLY A 93 -15.68 -8.74 -6.98
N CYS A 94 -16.08 -9.86 -7.58
CA CYS A 94 -17.38 -10.02 -8.24
C CYS A 94 -18.57 -9.94 -7.27
N GLY A 95 -18.34 -10.13 -5.95
CA GLY A 95 -19.37 -10.12 -4.92
C GLY A 95 -20.25 -11.36 -4.83
N GLN A 96 -20.04 -12.36 -5.67
CA GLN A 96 -20.92 -13.54 -5.82
C GLN A 96 -20.21 -14.86 -5.51
N CYS A 97 -18.88 -14.91 -5.54
CA CYS A 97 -18.11 -16.10 -5.23
C CYS A 97 -17.87 -16.25 -3.71
N ARG A 98 -17.35 -17.42 -3.32
CA ARG A 98 -17.12 -17.75 -1.91
C ARG A 98 -16.10 -16.82 -1.25
N ALA A 99 -15.01 -16.49 -1.94
CA ALA A 99 -14.01 -15.54 -1.43
C ALA A 99 -14.63 -14.16 -1.17
N CYS A 100 -15.44 -13.65 -2.11
CA CYS A 100 -16.13 -12.38 -1.93
C CYS A 100 -17.14 -12.39 -0.77
N ALA A 101 -17.78 -13.53 -0.53
CA ALA A 101 -18.75 -13.67 0.57
C ALA A 101 -18.12 -13.49 1.96
N VAL A 102 -16.81 -13.73 2.09
CA VAL A 102 -16.03 -13.52 3.32
C VAL A 102 -15.17 -12.25 3.29
N GLY A 103 -15.33 -11.40 2.27
CA GLY A 103 -14.60 -10.14 2.16
C GLY A 103 -13.18 -10.26 1.59
N ASP A 104 -12.77 -11.44 1.17
CA ASP A 104 -11.48 -11.71 0.54
C ASP A 104 -11.58 -11.49 -0.98
N PHE A 105 -11.59 -10.22 -1.37
CA PHE A 105 -11.74 -9.85 -2.78
C PHE A 105 -10.49 -10.12 -3.62
N TYR A 106 -9.34 -10.25 -2.99
CA TYR A 106 -8.10 -10.60 -3.68
C TYR A 106 -8.16 -12.01 -4.29
N ASN A 107 -8.72 -12.96 -3.56
CA ASN A 107 -8.90 -14.33 -4.01
C ASN A 107 -10.24 -14.53 -4.76
N CYS A 108 -10.82 -13.46 -5.30
CA CYS A 108 -12.05 -13.56 -6.09
C CYS A 108 -11.87 -14.47 -7.29
N GLU A 109 -12.75 -15.47 -7.40
CA GLU A 109 -12.71 -16.49 -8.46
C GLU A 109 -13.07 -15.93 -9.85
N ASN A 110 -13.73 -14.76 -9.89
CA ASN A 110 -14.30 -14.16 -11.10
C ASN A 110 -13.73 -12.75 -11.40
N THR A 111 -12.72 -12.29 -10.66
CA THR A 111 -12.05 -11.04 -11.02
C THR A 111 -10.94 -11.30 -12.01
N LEU A 112 -10.73 -10.29 -12.82
CA LEU A 112 -9.53 -10.17 -13.61
C LEU A 112 -8.36 -9.92 -12.64
N GLY A 113 -7.62 -10.96 -12.29
CA GLY A 113 -6.45 -10.85 -11.41
C GLY A 113 -5.36 -9.94 -12.00
N ILE A 114 -4.32 -9.70 -11.22
CA ILE A 114 -3.11 -9.00 -11.67
C ILE A 114 -2.60 -9.70 -12.95
N GLY A 115 -2.47 -8.93 -14.05
CA GLY A 115 -2.06 -9.45 -15.35
C GLY A 115 -3.21 -9.85 -16.29
N ALA A 116 -4.47 -9.80 -15.85
CA ALA A 116 -5.60 -9.93 -16.75
C ALA A 116 -5.70 -8.72 -17.70
N THR A 117 -6.34 -8.93 -18.84
CA THR A 117 -6.47 -7.94 -19.90
C THR A 117 -7.91 -7.48 -20.00
N THR A 118 -8.14 -6.16 -20.03
CA THR A 118 -9.47 -5.61 -20.34
C THR A 118 -9.87 -5.93 -21.80
N GLU A 119 -11.16 -5.81 -22.13
CA GLU A 119 -11.65 -6.06 -23.50
C GLU A 119 -10.95 -5.18 -24.54
N ASP A 120 -10.58 -3.96 -24.17
CA ASP A 120 -9.83 -3.02 -25.02
C ASP A 120 -8.30 -3.15 -24.89
N GLY A 121 -7.80 -4.23 -24.28
CA GLY A 121 -6.42 -4.68 -24.38
C GLY A 121 -5.46 -4.15 -23.30
N TYR A 122 -5.94 -3.44 -22.26
CA TYR A 122 -5.08 -2.95 -21.17
C TYR A 122 -4.88 -3.99 -20.08
N ARG A 123 -3.64 -4.18 -19.67
CA ARG A 123 -3.27 -4.99 -18.50
C ARG A 123 -3.54 -4.22 -17.20
N GLY A 124 -3.80 -4.96 -16.13
CA GLY A 124 -4.01 -4.41 -14.79
C GLY A 124 -5.38 -3.77 -14.59
N GLY A 125 -5.92 -3.07 -15.56
CA GLY A 125 -7.30 -2.57 -15.65
C GLY A 125 -7.84 -1.72 -14.49
N GLN A 126 -6.98 -1.24 -13.57
CA GLN A 126 -7.43 -0.49 -12.38
C GLN A 126 -7.67 0.99 -12.69
N PHE A 127 -6.97 1.53 -13.69
CA PHE A 127 -7.10 2.92 -14.14
C PHE A 127 -7.03 3.96 -13.01
N GLY A 128 -6.20 3.70 -11.97
CA GLY A 128 -6.07 4.62 -10.85
C GLY A 128 -5.42 5.95 -11.23
N PHE A 129 -4.53 5.95 -12.25
CA PHE A 129 -3.99 7.18 -12.81
C PHE A 129 -4.93 7.75 -13.89
N SER A 130 -6.19 8.01 -13.58
CA SER A 130 -7.15 8.61 -14.50
C SER A 130 -7.93 9.75 -13.85
N ASN A 131 -8.40 10.69 -14.67
CA ASN A 131 -9.20 11.82 -14.17
C ASN A 131 -10.60 11.40 -13.70
N TYR A 132 -11.16 10.33 -14.27
CA TYR A 132 -12.42 9.71 -13.84
C TYR A 132 -12.25 8.19 -13.75
N ALA A 133 -12.89 7.57 -12.78
CA ALA A 133 -12.94 6.13 -12.65
C ALA A 133 -14.37 5.66 -12.36
N LYS A 134 -14.78 4.55 -12.99
CA LYS A 134 -15.99 3.83 -12.64
C LYS A 134 -15.64 2.71 -11.67
N ILE A 135 -16.20 2.77 -10.48
CA ILE A 135 -15.83 1.91 -9.35
C ILE A 135 -17.10 1.33 -8.74
N HIS A 136 -17.09 0.07 -8.38
CA HIS A 136 -18.22 -0.52 -7.63
C HIS A 136 -18.30 0.11 -6.23
N ALA A 137 -19.49 0.57 -5.82
CA ALA A 137 -19.71 1.33 -4.59
C ALA A 137 -19.14 0.65 -3.31
N ARG A 138 -19.13 -0.69 -3.25
CA ARG A 138 -18.55 -1.43 -2.11
C ARG A 138 -17.02 -1.28 -1.98
N ALA A 139 -16.34 -0.88 -3.05
CA ALA A 139 -14.91 -0.61 -3.01
C ALA A 139 -14.58 0.81 -2.55
N CYS A 140 -15.58 1.67 -2.36
CA CYS A 140 -15.40 3.06 -1.97
C CYS A 140 -15.52 3.22 -0.45
N PHE A 141 -14.54 3.89 0.14
CA PHE A 141 -14.50 4.24 1.55
C PHE A 141 -14.54 5.75 1.69
N LYS A 142 -15.48 6.24 2.52
CA LYS A 142 -15.58 7.69 2.78
C LYS A 142 -14.37 8.16 3.56
N MET A 143 -13.78 9.21 3.05
CA MET A 143 -12.62 9.85 3.67
C MET A 143 -13.02 11.20 4.30
N ASN A 144 -12.27 11.60 5.32
CA ASN A 144 -12.43 12.92 5.91
C ASN A 144 -12.09 13.99 4.86
N PRO A 145 -13.00 14.93 4.56
CA PRO A 145 -12.79 15.96 3.54
C PRO A 145 -11.60 16.90 3.84
N ASP A 146 -11.11 16.93 5.10
CA ASP A 146 -9.93 17.71 5.49
C ASP A 146 -8.60 17.00 5.18
N LEU A 147 -8.62 15.77 4.69
CA LEU A 147 -7.43 15.09 4.20
C LEU A 147 -7.05 15.63 2.83
N ASP A 148 -5.74 15.80 2.61
CA ASP A 148 -5.22 15.98 1.26
C ASP A 148 -5.55 14.75 0.40
N PRO A 149 -5.90 14.91 -0.90
CA PRO A 149 -6.20 13.77 -1.76
C PRO A 149 -5.09 12.71 -1.80
N ALA A 150 -3.82 13.13 -1.79
CA ALA A 150 -2.71 12.18 -1.74
C ALA A 150 -2.63 11.44 -0.39
N GLU A 151 -3.02 12.07 0.73
CA GLU A 151 -3.13 11.39 2.04
C GLU A 151 -4.26 10.35 2.02
N ALA A 152 -5.43 10.70 1.45
CA ALA A 152 -6.54 9.76 1.31
C ALA A 152 -6.19 8.57 0.42
N GLY A 153 -5.36 8.77 -0.61
CA GLY A 153 -4.82 7.71 -1.47
C GLY A 153 -3.99 6.66 -0.71
N PHE A 154 -3.52 6.95 0.50
CA PHE A 154 -2.86 5.96 1.36
C PHE A 154 -3.82 4.91 1.94
N LEU A 155 -5.09 4.92 1.59
CA LEU A 155 -6.05 3.91 2.05
C LEU A 155 -5.53 2.49 1.79
N GLU A 156 -5.06 2.19 0.58
CA GLU A 156 -4.55 0.86 0.21
C GLU A 156 -3.26 0.50 0.96
N PRO A 157 -2.20 1.32 0.99
CA PRO A 157 -1.00 1.05 1.77
C PRO A 157 -1.26 0.83 3.27
N VAL A 158 -2.17 1.61 3.86
CA VAL A 158 -2.54 1.46 5.27
C VAL A 158 -3.36 0.19 5.48
N ALA A 159 -4.23 -0.19 4.55
CA ALA A 159 -4.99 -1.44 4.64
C ALA A 159 -4.07 -2.68 4.56
N THR A 160 -3.08 -2.68 3.68
CA THR A 160 -2.12 -3.79 3.59
C THR A 160 -1.25 -3.89 4.86
N ALA A 161 -0.84 -2.77 5.45
CA ALA A 161 -0.15 -2.77 6.74
C ALA A 161 -1.07 -3.21 7.89
N THR A 162 -2.35 -2.82 7.87
CA THR A 162 -3.37 -3.29 8.83
C THR A 162 -3.53 -4.81 8.73
N HIS A 163 -3.62 -5.36 7.52
CA HIS A 163 -3.67 -6.81 7.30
C HIS A 163 -2.43 -7.52 7.88
N GLY A 164 -1.25 -6.91 7.74
CA GLY A 164 -0.01 -7.40 8.35
C GLY A 164 -0.07 -7.40 9.87
N ALA A 165 -0.59 -6.35 10.49
CA ALA A 165 -0.75 -6.21 11.93
C ALA A 165 -1.76 -7.22 12.50
N GLU A 166 -2.90 -7.44 11.81
CA GLU A 166 -3.89 -8.47 12.15
C GLU A 166 -3.31 -9.88 12.00
N THR A 167 -2.56 -10.15 10.93
CA THR A 167 -1.87 -11.44 10.72
C THR A 167 -0.87 -11.74 11.84
N LEU A 168 -0.13 -10.73 12.28
CA LEU A 168 0.78 -10.82 13.43
C LEU A 168 0.04 -10.94 14.76
N GLN A 169 -1.26 -10.61 14.80
CA GLN A 169 -2.00 -10.49 16.05
C GLN A 169 -1.26 -9.58 17.03
N ILE A 170 -1.00 -8.34 16.62
CA ILE A 170 -0.32 -7.35 17.46
C ILE A 170 -1.26 -6.95 18.60
N HIS A 171 -0.74 -7.00 19.83
CA HIS A 171 -1.47 -6.59 21.04
C HIS A 171 -0.79 -5.40 21.72
N ALA A 172 -1.58 -4.63 22.45
CA ALA A 172 -1.06 -3.52 23.24
C ALA A 172 0.03 -3.98 24.22
N GLY A 173 1.14 -3.22 24.25
CA GLY A 173 2.30 -3.50 25.09
C GLY A 173 3.35 -4.45 24.49
N GLU A 174 3.08 -5.07 23.34
CA GLU A 174 4.11 -5.82 22.58
C GLU A 174 5.17 -4.86 22.02
N THR A 175 6.40 -5.35 21.90
CA THR A 175 7.48 -4.65 21.18
C THR A 175 7.55 -5.16 19.75
N VAL A 176 7.43 -4.26 18.79
CA VAL A 176 7.52 -4.54 17.34
C VAL A 176 8.76 -3.85 16.78
N VAL A 177 9.63 -4.61 16.12
CA VAL A 177 10.73 -4.04 15.33
C VAL A 177 10.32 -4.03 13.86
N VAL A 178 10.53 -2.90 13.18
CA VAL A 178 10.35 -2.77 11.72
C VAL A 178 11.71 -2.58 11.07
N ILE A 179 12.11 -3.49 10.20
CA ILE A 179 13.35 -3.37 9.43
C ILE A 179 13.06 -2.66 8.11
N GLY A 180 13.57 -1.44 7.98
CA GLY A 180 13.40 -0.55 6.83
C GLY A 180 12.47 0.63 7.12
N GLY A 181 12.97 1.85 6.88
CA GLY A 181 12.28 3.14 7.08
C GLY A 181 11.71 3.75 5.80
N GLY A 182 11.47 2.95 4.75
CA GLY A 182 10.76 3.41 3.55
C GLY A 182 9.27 3.60 3.79
N THR A 183 8.51 4.00 2.75
CA THR A 183 7.07 4.26 2.87
C THR A 183 6.33 3.15 3.60
N MET A 184 6.45 1.90 3.12
CA MET A 184 5.73 0.79 3.73
C MET A 184 6.26 0.41 5.12
N GLY A 185 7.55 0.60 5.39
CA GLY A 185 8.10 0.42 6.74
C GLY A 185 7.50 1.39 7.74
N LEU A 186 7.45 2.68 7.39
CA LEU A 186 6.87 3.70 8.27
C LEU A 186 5.34 3.62 8.39
N VAL A 187 4.64 3.14 7.35
CA VAL A 187 3.20 2.83 7.45
C VAL A 187 2.97 1.67 8.41
N ASN A 188 3.70 0.55 8.25
CA ASN A 188 3.63 -0.59 9.19
C ASN A 188 3.96 -0.19 10.63
N ALA A 189 4.99 0.63 10.81
CA ALA A 189 5.40 1.14 12.14
C ALA A 189 4.28 1.95 12.81
N GLN A 190 3.65 2.85 12.06
CA GLN A 190 2.55 3.67 12.59
C GLN A 190 1.30 2.84 12.86
N VAL A 191 0.96 1.89 11.98
CA VAL A 191 -0.18 0.97 12.22
C VAL A 191 0.08 0.12 13.46
N ALA A 192 1.26 -0.50 13.61
CA ALA A 192 1.61 -1.26 14.80
C ALA A 192 1.51 -0.40 16.08
N LYS A 193 1.96 0.86 16.03
CA LYS A 193 1.82 1.82 17.13
C LYS A 193 0.35 2.13 17.44
N ALA A 194 -0.48 2.33 16.41
CA ALA A 194 -1.91 2.55 16.59
C ALA A 194 -2.64 1.33 17.20
N PHE A 195 -2.12 0.13 17.00
CA PHE A 195 -2.58 -1.12 17.65
C PHE A 195 -2.05 -1.26 19.10
N GLY A 196 -1.27 -0.28 19.59
CA GLY A 196 -0.81 -0.20 20.97
C GLY A 196 0.56 -0.81 21.22
N ALA A 197 1.32 -1.17 20.20
CA ALA A 197 2.68 -1.66 20.35
C ALA A 197 3.69 -0.55 20.61
N ARG A 198 4.77 -0.87 21.34
CA ARG A 198 6.02 -0.13 21.31
C ARG A 198 6.74 -0.47 19.99
N VAL A 199 7.11 0.54 19.20
CA VAL A 199 7.67 0.32 17.87
C VAL A 199 9.08 0.89 17.76
N ILE A 200 10.00 0.08 17.23
CA ILE A 200 11.39 0.43 16.96
C ILE A 200 11.64 0.23 15.45
N VAL A 201 12.12 1.27 14.76
CA VAL A 201 12.46 1.21 13.33
C VAL A 201 13.99 1.09 13.17
N SER A 202 14.45 0.03 12.50
CA SER A 202 15.85 -0.19 12.13
C SER A 202 16.07 0.26 10.68
N GLU A 203 16.94 1.26 10.47
CA GLU A 203 17.17 1.86 9.15
C GLU A 203 18.65 2.28 9.02
N LEU A 204 19.15 2.34 7.77
CA LEU A 204 20.53 2.73 7.44
C LEU A 204 20.66 4.19 7.03
N GLN A 205 19.59 4.78 6.48
CA GLN A 205 19.66 6.08 5.81
C GLN A 205 19.26 7.22 6.76
N PRO A 206 20.13 8.22 7.00
CA PRO A 206 19.88 9.28 7.98
C PRO A 206 18.55 10.02 7.77
N TYR A 207 18.20 10.36 6.53
CA TYR A 207 16.95 11.08 6.26
C TYR A 207 15.69 10.26 6.57
N LYS A 208 15.75 8.92 6.45
CA LYS A 208 14.64 8.03 6.83
C LYS A 208 14.54 7.85 8.35
N LEU A 209 15.69 7.83 9.03
CA LEU A 209 15.73 7.87 10.51
C LEU A 209 15.10 9.15 11.02
N GLU A 210 15.48 10.31 10.46
CA GLU A 210 14.86 11.59 10.80
C GLU A 210 13.34 11.59 10.58
N LYS A 211 12.89 11.02 9.46
CA LYS A 211 11.45 10.89 9.15
C LYS A 211 10.74 10.02 10.18
N ALA A 212 11.32 8.88 10.57
CA ALA A 212 10.78 8.01 11.61
C ALA A 212 10.70 8.73 12.97
N GLN A 213 11.73 9.50 13.34
CA GLN A 213 11.74 10.30 14.56
C GLN A 213 10.67 11.39 14.56
N LYS A 214 10.46 12.09 13.44
CA LYS A 214 9.37 13.08 13.28
C LYS A 214 7.99 12.45 13.47
N LEU A 215 7.83 11.18 13.14
CA LEU A 215 6.61 10.39 13.39
C LEU A 215 6.52 9.87 14.84
N GLY A 216 7.45 10.23 15.69
CA GLY A 216 7.48 9.84 17.10
C GLY A 216 7.75 8.34 17.30
N LEU A 217 8.57 7.73 16.44
CA LEU A 217 9.00 6.34 16.52
C LEU A 217 10.40 6.26 17.13
N GLU A 218 10.68 5.18 17.88
CA GLU A 218 12.04 4.85 18.30
C GLU A 218 12.82 4.35 17.10
N VAL A 219 14.11 4.67 17.00
CA VAL A 219 14.93 4.31 15.84
C VAL A 219 16.25 3.67 16.26
N ILE A 220 16.76 2.81 15.37
CA ILE A 220 18.11 2.26 15.39
C ILE A 220 18.80 2.67 14.10
N ASP A 221 19.91 3.41 14.21
CA ASP A 221 20.80 3.67 13.08
C ASP A 221 21.69 2.46 12.84
N SER A 222 21.26 1.61 11.93
CA SER A 222 21.95 0.35 11.58
C SER A 222 23.21 0.59 10.73
N SER A 223 23.53 1.85 10.37
CA SER A 223 24.80 2.19 9.72
C SER A 223 25.92 2.41 10.74
N SER A 224 25.56 2.74 12.00
CA SER A 224 26.51 3.09 13.07
C SER A 224 26.64 2.04 14.17
N CYS A 225 25.77 1.04 14.21
CA CYS A 225 25.83 -0.03 15.22
C CYS A 225 25.29 -1.37 14.68
N ASP A 226 25.54 -2.45 15.43
CA ASP A 226 24.87 -3.73 15.19
C ASP A 226 23.41 -3.62 15.61
N PRO A 227 22.45 -3.69 14.66
CA PRO A 227 21.04 -3.53 14.99
C PRO A 227 20.49 -4.69 15.83
N ILE A 228 21.08 -5.90 15.76
CA ILE A 228 20.65 -7.06 16.55
C ILE A 228 20.96 -6.81 18.02
N GLU A 229 22.20 -6.42 18.32
CA GLU A 229 22.64 -6.14 19.68
C GLU A 229 21.88 -4.92 20.25
N LYS A 230 21.61 -3.93 19.39
CA LYS A 230 20.85 -2.74 19.82
C LYS A 230 19.39 -3.07 20.16
N VAL A 231 18.73 -3.95 19.40
CA VAL A 231 17.38 -4.45 19.75
C VAL A 231 17.42 -5.19 21.09
N LYS A 232 18.42 -6.06 21.32
CA LYS A 232 18.57 -6.76 22.61
C LYS A 232 18.76 -5.77 23.76
N GLU A 233 19.60 -4.76 23.59
CA GLU A 233 19.79 -3.69 24.60
C GLU A 233 18.47 -2.99 24.93
N MET A 234 17.73 -2.56 23.88
CA MET A 234 16.46 -1.84 24.04
C MET A 234 15.31 -2.69 24.58
N THR A 235 15.49 -4.02 24.65
CA THR A 235 14.48 -5.00 25.10
C THR A 235 14.95 -5.80 26.31
N ASP A 236 15.92 -5.33 27.06
CA ASP A 236 16.48 -6.01 28.26
C ASP A 236 16.94 -7.47 27.96
N GLY A 237 17.51 -7.70 26.78
CA GLY A 237 17.97 -9.02 26.30
C GLY A 237 16.87 -9.96 25.83
N LYS A 238 15.59 -9.54 25.87
CA LYS A 238 14.44 -10.41 25.54
C LYS A 238 14.23 -10.57 24.03
N GLY A 239 14.57 -9.55 23.23
CA GLY A 239 14.22 -9.44 21.82
C GLY A 239 12.78 -8.95 21.62
N ALA A 240 12.41 -8.66 20.38
CA ALA A 240 11.08 -8.16 20.00
C ALA A 240 10.02 -9.26 20.00
N ASP A 241 8.78 -8.94 20.36
CA ASP A 241 7.65 -9.87 20.23
C ASP A 241 7.37 -10.20 18.78
N SER A 242 7.47 -9.17 17.91
CA SER A 242 7.27 -9.30 16.46
C SER A 242 8.32 -8.49 15.70
N VAL A 243 8.72 -9.00 14.53
CA VAL A 243 9.57 -8.26 13.58
C VAL A 243 8.87 -8.21 12.23
N ILE A 244 8.76 -7.01 11.66
CA ILE A 244 8.21 -6.77 10.31
C ILE A 244 9.39 -6.45 9.39
N VAL A 245 9.61 -7.28 8.37
CA VAL A 245 10.65 -7.07 7.37
C VAL A 245 10.04 -6.31 6.19
N ALA A 246 10.27 -5.00 6.15
CA ALA A 246 9.72 -4.10 5.14
C ALA A 246 10.71 -3.80 4.00
N VAL A 247 11.74 -4.62 3.84
CA VAL A 247 12.72 -4.58 2.75
C VAL A 247 12.99 -5.98 2.21
N GLY A 248 13.08 -6.11 0.89
CA GLY A 248 13.28 -7.41 0.23
C GLY A 248 14.76 -7.81 0.16
N LEU A 249 15.42 -8.04 1.30
CA LEU A 249 16.85 -8.36 1.38
C LEU A 249 17.10 -9.57 2.31
N THR A 250 17.94 -10.49 1.86
CA THR A 250 18.37 -11.67 2.65
C THR A 250 18.96 -11.29 4.01
N VAL A 251 19.79 -10.25 4.07
CA VAL A 251 20.37 -9.78 5.33
C VAL A 251 19.31 -9.35 6.34
N ALA A 252 18.26 -8.65 5.88
CA ALA A 252 17.15 -8.22 6.74
C ALA A 252 16.32 -9.40 7.25
N ASN A 253 16.08 -10.41 6.40
CA ASN A 253 15.40 -11.65 6.81
C ASN A 253 16.16 -12.36 7.93
N ASN A 254 17.49 -12.47 7.80
CA ASN A 254 18.34 -13.15 8.80
C ASN A 254 18.47 -12.30 10.09
N GLN A 255 18.57 -10.97 9.98
CA GLN A 255 18.53 -10.09 11.16
C GLN A 255 17.23 -10.26 11.95
N ALA A 256 16.09 -10.40 11.27
CA ALA A 256 14.81 -10.59 11.93
C ALA A 256 14.76 -11.85 12.83
N LEU A 257 15.44 -12.95 12.41
CA LEU A 257 15.55 -14.17 13.20
C LEU A 257 16.28 -13.98 14.53
N GLU A 258 17.25 -13.05 14.56
CA GLU A 258 18.07 -12.76 15.73
C GLU A 258 17.49 -11.63 16.60
N MET A 259 16.69 -10.72 16.02
CA MET A 259 16.03 -9.64 16.72
C MET A 259 14.78 -10.10 17.47
N VAL A 260 14.10 -11.14 16.96
CA VAL A 260 12.88 -11.66 17.56
C VAL A 260 13.17 -12.44 18.83
N LYS A 261 12.30 -12.37 19.84
CA LYS A 261 12.43 -13.12 21.11
C LYS A 261 12.66 -14.63 20.88
N LYS A 262 13.38 -15.23 21.81
CA LYS A 262 13.82 -16.62 21.68
C LYS A 262 12.69 -17.64 21.53
N LYS A 263 11.53 -17.40 22.14
CA LYS A 263 10.36 -18.29 22.07
C LYS A 263 9.11 -17.50 21.72
N ASP A 264 8.22 -18.13 20.94
CA ASP A 264 6.93 -17.55 20.51
C ASP A 264 7.07 -16.24 19.77
N GLY A 265 8.22 -15.99 19.14
CA GLY A 265 8.45 -14.81 18.32
C GLY A 265 7.72 -14.89 16.98
N LYS A 266 7.34 -13.74 16.45
CA LYS A 266 6.57 -13.61 15.20
C LYS A 266 7.38 -12.79 14.21
N ILE A 267 7.52 -13.28 12.96
CA ILE A 267 8.20 -12.54 11.89
C ILE A 267 7.27 -12.45 10.68
N LEU A 268 7.07 -11.24 10.20
CA LEU A 268 6.30 -10.95 9.00
C LEU A 268 7.22 -10.51 7.87
N PHE A 269 7.27 -11.28 6.80
CA PHE A 269 7.93 -10.91 5.54
C PHE A 269 6.94 -10.08 4.72
N PHE A 270 6.99 -8.76 4.91
CA PHE A 270 6.07 -7.83 4.28
C PHE A 270 6.50 -7.45 2.86
N ALA A 271 7.80 -7.29 2.62
CA ALA A 271 8.32 -6.86 1.34
C ALA A 271 8.84 -8.02 0.49
N ALA A 272 8.45 -8.05 -0.78
CA ALA A 272 9.10 -8.89 -1.79
C ALA A 272 10.40 -8.23 -2.27
N GLY A 273 11.35 -9.06 -2.74
CA GLY A 273 12.61 -8.61 -3.34
C GLY A 273 12.89 -9.29 -4.68
N TYR A 274 13.63 -8.61 -5.54
CA TYR A 274 14.07 -9.14 -6.83
C TYR A 274 15.59 -8.90 -7.00
N PRO A 275 16.44 -9.98 -6.99
CA PRO A 275 16.07 -11.40 -6.88
C PRO A 275 15.39 -11.72 -5.54
N ALA A 276 14.68 -12.86 -5.48
CA ALA A 276 13.98 -13.29 -4.28
C ALA A 276 14.96 -13.45 -3.10
N PRO A 277 14.73 -12.79 -1.95
CA PRO A 277 15.59 -12.93 -0.78
C PRO A 277 15.39 -14.30 -0.13
N SER A 278 16.46 -14.85 0.42
CA SER A 278 16.44 -16.09 1.20
C SER A 278 16.34 -15.82 2.70
N ILE A 279 16.11 -16.89 3.45
CA ILE A 279 16.19 -16.92 4.90
C ILE A 279 16.98 -18.18 5.31
N ASP A 280 17.88 -18.04 6.26
CA ASP A 280 18.73 -19.15 6.74
C ASP A 280 18.24 -19.59 8.12
N ILE A 281 17.41 -20.62 8.14
CA ILE A 281 16.85 -21.19 9.36
C ILE A 281 16.59 -22.68 9.20
N ASP A 282 17.01 -23.47 10.19
CA ASP A 282 16.67 -24.89 10.28
C ASP A 282 15.29 -25.10 10.96
N THR A 283 14.63 -26.20 10.59
CA THR A 283 13.30 -26.52 11.11
C THR A 283 13.26 -26.80 12.61
N ASN A 284 14.38 -27.27 13.21
CA ASN A 284 14.46 -27.48 14.65
C ASN A 284 14.42 -26.14 15.40
N SER A 285 15.08 -25.12 14.87
CA SER A 285 14.97 -23.73 15.41
C SER A 285 13.53 -23.26 15.41
N ILE A 286 12.80 -23.44 14.30
CA ILE A 286 11.38 -23.09 14.23
C ILE A 286 10.58 -23.86 15.30
N HIS A 287 10.80 -25.20 15.38
CA HIS A 287 10.08 -26.08 16.29
C HIS A 287 10.32 -25.72 17.77
N TYR A 288 11.59 -25.70 18.19
CA TYR A 288 11.93 -25.48 19.60
C TYR A 288 11.73 -24.06 20.09
N ARG A 289 11.87 -23.08 19.20
CA ARG A 289 11.56 -21.66 19.48
C ARG A 289 10.08 -21.35 19.30
N ARG A 290 9.28 -22.24 18.71
CA ARG A 290 7.87 -22.02 18.35
C ARG A 290 7.68 -20.73 17.58
N LEU A 291 8.57 -20.47 16.61
CA LEU A 291 8.51 -19.27 15.79
C LEU A 291 7.32 -19.32 14.83
N LYS A 292 6.73 -18.15 14.59
CA LYS A 292 5.75 -17.93 13.52
C LYS A 292 6.40 -17.12 12.41
N LEU A 293 6.61 -17.75 11.26
CA LEU A 293 7.12 -17.12 10.05
C LEU A 293 5.95 -16.92 9.10
N MET A 294 5.63 -15.68 8.76
CA MET A 294 4.40 -15.34 8.06
C MET A 294 4.69 -14.42 6.87
N GLY A 295 3.93 -14.60 5.78
CA GLY A 295 3.83 -13.66 4.68
C GLY A 295 2.47 -12.98 4.69
N THR A 296 2.38 -11.83 4.06
CA THR A 296 1.13 -11.11 3.84
C THR A 296 1.14 -10.48 2.45
N MET A 297 -0.04 -10.37 1.86
CA MET A 297 -0.24 -9.69 0.58
C MET A 297 -1.67 -9.19 0.48
N ASN A 298 -1.84 -7.94 0.02
CA ASN A 298 -3.14 -7.28 -0.06
C ASN A 298 -3.84 -7.08 1.30
N ALA A 299 -5.16 -6.83 1.25
CA ALA A 299 -5.97 -6.58 2.42
C ALA A 299 -7.42 -7.04 2.19
N THR A 300 -8.13 -7.36 3.26
CA THR A 300 -9.57 -7.63 3.25
C THR A 300 -10.37 -6.34 3.35
N GLN A 301 -11.67 -6.40 3.09
CA GLN A 301 -12.55 -5.22 3.27
C GLN A 301 -12.60 -4.74 4.73
N ALA A 302 -12.41 -5.64 5.69
CA ALA A 302 -12.31 -5.26 7.10
C ALA A 302 -11.07 -4.43 7.38
N ASP A 303 -9.92 -4.82 6.79
CA ASP A 303 -8.67 -4.06 6.92
C ASP A 303 -8.78 -2.68 6.29
N TYR A 304 -9.43 -2.56 5.12
CA TYR A 304 -9.73 -1.26 4.50
C TYR A 304 -10.62 -0.38 5.37
N ALA A 305 -11.61 -0.95 6.04
CA ALA A 305 -12.47 -0.21 6.95
C ALA A 305 -11.71 0.31 8.19
N ILE A 306 -10.75 -0.46 8.71
CA ILE A 306 -9.86 -0.04 9.78
C ILE A 306 -8.91 1.06 9.27
N ALA A 307 -8.29 0.86 8.11
CA ALA A 307 -7.39 1.82 7.48
C ALA A 307 -8.07 3.19 7.26
N ALA A 308 -9.31 3.19 6.76
CA ALA A 308 -10.08 4.41 6.61
C ALA A 308 -10.27 5.15 7.94
N LYS A 309 -10.52 4.44 9.05
CA LYS A 309 -10.61 5.05 10.39
C LYS A 309 -9.26 5.61 10.85
N LEU A 310 -8.16 4.86 10.64
CA LEU A 310 -6.82 5.31 11.02
C LEU A 310 -6.45 6.63 10.33
N LEU A 311 -6.79 6.78 9.06
CA LEU A 311 -6.59 8.01 8.28
C LEU A 311 -7.58 9.11 8.70
N ASN A 312 -8.87 8.81 8.73
CA ASN A 312 -9.92 9.79 9.02
C ASN A 312 -9.80 10.42 10.41
N TYR A 313 -9.38 9.65 11.40
CA TYR A 313 -9.16 10.13 12.76
C TYR A 313 -7.72 10.62 13.00
N ARG A 314 -6.89 10.66 11.95
CA ARG A 314 -5.48 11.08 12.01
C ARG A 314 -4.68 10.34 13.11
N LEU A 315 -4.97 9.05 13.31
CA LEU A 315 -4.24 8.17 14.22
C LEU A 315 -2.86 7.79 13.65
N ILE A 316 -2.69 7.97 12.36
CA ILE A 316 -1.42 7.86 11.64
C ILE A 316 -1.21 9.12 10.80
N ASN A 317 0.06 9.48 10.57
CA ASN A 317 0.45 10.63 9.75
C ASN A 317 1.16 10.15 8.48
N VAL A 318 0.47 10.17 7.36
CA VAL A 318 1.02 9.78 6.06
C VAL A 318 1.52 10.98 5.24
N LYS A 319 1.21 12.21 5.64
CA LYS A 319 1.66 13.43 4.97
C LYS A 319 3.18 13.48 4.84
N GLU A 320 3.89 13.07 5.89
CA GLU A 320 5.35 12.98 5.90
C GLU A 320 5.92 11.94 4.92
N LEU A 321 5.07 11.07 4.35
CA LEU A 321 5.44 10.01 3.42
C LEU A 321 5.08 10.33 1.96
N ILE A 322 4.75 11.59 1.67
CA ILE A 322 4.45 12.09 0.34
C ILE A 322 5.54 13.11 -0.05
N GLU A 323 6.08 12.98 -1.25
CA GLU A 323 7.03 13.96 -1.78
C GLU A 323 6.34 15.30 -2.02
N GLU A 324 7.06 16.41 -1.76
CA GLU A 324 6.50 17.76 -1.90
C GLU A 324 6.10 18.09 -3.33
N LYS A 325 6.96 17.67 -4.29
CA LYS A 325 6.68 17.90 -5.70
C LYS A 325 5.60 16.94 -6.18
N ARG A 326 4.51 17.48 -6.69
CA ARG A 326 3.43 16.76 -7.35
C ARG A 326 3.52 16.95 -8.86
N TYR A 327 2.95 16.02 -9.58
CA TYR A 327 2.90 16.03 -11.04
C TYR A 327 1.45 15.98 -11.48
N ASP A 328 1.10 16.65 -12.55
CA ASP A 328 -0.19 16.45 -13.22
C ASP A 328 -0.17 15.19 -14.09
N LEU A 329 -1.34 14.81 -14.59
CA LEU A 329 -1.50 13.61 -15.40
C LEU A 329 -0.72 13.69 -16.72
N ASP A 330 -0.63 14.86 -17.34
CA ASP A 330 0.07 15.07 -18.61
C ASP A 330 1.59 14.86 -18.45
N HIS A 331 2.12 15.02 -17.23
CA HIS A 331 3.52 14.75 -16.87
C HIS A 331 3.73 13.38 -16.20
N ILE A 332 2.86 12.40 -16.49
CA ILE A 332 2.93 11.04 -15.88
C ILE A 332 4.29 10.36 -16.09
N GLN A 333 4.94 10.59 -17.23
CA GLN A 333 6.28 10.07 -17.53
C GLN A 333 7.32 10.61 -16.53
N ASP A 334 7.27 11.91 -16.25
CA ASP A 334 8.19 12.57 -15.33
C ASP A 334 7.91 12.14 -13.88
N ALA A 335 6.64 11.91 -13.54
CA ALA A 335 6.23 11.39 -12.24
C ALA A 335 6.84 10.01 -11.97
N PHE A 336 6.75 9.09 -12.95
CA PHE A 336 7.39 7.77 -12.86
C PHE A 336 8.91 7.86 -12.78
N ALA A 337 9.54 8.73 -13.56
CA ALA A 337 10.98 8.96 -13.48
C ALA A 337 11.39 9.50 -12.10
N ALA A 338 10.61 10.40 -11.52
CA ALA A 338 10.86 10.96 -10.19
C ALA A 338 10.66 9.95 -9.05
N ALA A 339 9.82 8.92 -9.25
CA ALA A 339 9.60 7.86 -8.26
C ALA A 339 10.80 6.91 -8.13
N ASP A 340 11.84 7.09 -8.98
CA ASP A 340 13.08 6.30 -8.90
C ASP A 340 13.88 6.61 -7.63
N GLY A 341 14.51 5.57 -7.12
CA GLY A 341 15.42 5.66 -6.00
C GLY A 341 14.73 5.63 -4.65
N ASN A 342 15.32 6.33 -3.69
CA ASN A 342 14.90 6.30 -2.29
C ASN A 342 13.80 7.32 -1.95
N LYS A 343 12.85 7.51 -2.84
CA LYS A 343 11.74 8.44 -2.65
C LYS A 343 10.60 7.81 -1.82
N TYR A 344 9.89 8.66 -1.09
CA TYR A 344 8.57 8.35 -0.57
C TYR A 344 7.54 8.39 -1.71
N ARG A 345 6.25 8.48 -1.43
CA ARG A 345 5.24 8.47 -2.50
C ARG A 345 5.32 9.73 -3.35
N VAL A 346 5.57 9.55 -4.64
CA VAL A 346 5.34 10.59 -5.66
C VAL A 346 3.86 10.56 -6.01
N CYS A 347 3.22 11.72 -5.97
CA CYS A 347 1.79 11.87 -6.23
C CYS A 347 1.54 12.46 -7.62
N VAL A 348 0.57 11.88 -8.35
CA VAL A 348 0.02 12.41 -9.60
C VAL A 348 -1.33 13.05 -9.28
N MET A 349 -1.47 14.35 -9.58
CA MET A 349 -2.74 15.08 -9.55
C MET A 349 -3.48 14.80 -10.85
N LEU A 350 -4.77 14.48 -10.76
CA LEU A 350 -5.54 13.89 -11.85
C LEU A 350 -6.58 14.86 -12.44
N GLN A 351 -6.62 16.06 -11.92
CA GLN A 351 -7.43 17.18 -12.44
C GLN A 351 -6.52 18.33 -12.77
N ASP A 352 -6.86 19.07 -13.82
CA ASP A 352 -6.19 20.32 -14.15
C ASP A 352 -6.42 21.33 -13.01
N GLU A 353 -5.41 22.11 -12.66
CA GLU A 353 -5.60 23.26 -11.75
C GLU A 353 -6.52 24.27 -12.47
N GLU A 354 -7.65 24.63 -11.83
CA GLU A 354 -8.57 25.68 -12.32
C GLU A 354 -7.95 27.07 -12.23
#